data_25583b84f6e9e1caf7962d105a047564
#
_entry.id   25583b84f6e9e1caf7962d105a047564
#
_cell.length_a   1.000
_cell.length_b   1.000
_cell.length_c   1.000
_cell.angle_alpha   90.00
_cell.angle_beta   90.00
_cell.angle_gamma   90.00
#
_symmetry.space_group_name_H-M   'P 1'
#
loop_
_entity.id
_entity.type
_entity.pdbx_description
1 polymer ?
#
loop_
_entity_poly.entity_id
_entity_poly.type
_entity_poly.pdbx_seq_one_letter_code
_entity_poly.pdbx_strand_id
1 'polypeptide(L)'
;MTIYALSTPPGVSGIAIIRLSGPNSLSITKDIIHCTIDKPRMAFLKTFYDSKKEIIDEGIVVWYPKGQSYTGDDLIEFHVHGSKAVINKFLNELSLRSDCKLAEAGEFTKQAFLNNKINLYEAESIADLLNAETEGQRIQALRLKNSSPLFMKWREQILDVRSKCEAAIDFSEEDLPVSILEGNDQKIKEISQEITAMLDDSKAGEIMREGFKIAIFGPPNSGKSSFLNLLAKRKAAIVSEIKGTTRDVIEVQLQINNFPVVLSDTAGIRAAKNKIEKIGIGLALKQITDSNLNILILDGTIKKISNEIKKLINKKTLIIINKQDKKNFNGGFVLKNIKGKDFLGIHEISTLTKFGYKKLIEDLKNILDSLYEHGDDTLISRSRHRTLLVKTSKHLKNYLKISQSAEIEKTAEELRIASNYLSEIVGFIGVEEVLGRIFKDFCVGK
;
A
#
# COMPACT_ATOMS: atom_id res chain seq x y z
N MET A 1 -24.83 -4.40 15.06
CA MET A 1 -25.15 -5.79 14.66
C MET A 1 -23.91 -6.62 14.84
N THR A 2 -24.01 -7.85 15.35
CA THR A 2 -22.87 -8.76 15.48
C THR A 2 -22.45 -9.29 14.11
N ILE A 3 -21.15 -9.36 13.84
CA ILE A 3 -20.58 -9.87 12.58
C ILE A 3 -19.72 -11.11 12.86
N TYR A 4 -19.65 -12.02 11.87
CA TYR A 4 -18.78 -13.19 11.94
C TYR A 4 -18.09 -13.46 10.62
N ALA A 5 -16.90 -14.07 10.66
CA ALA A 5 -16.20 -14.56 9.47
C ALA A 5 -15.10 -15.57 9.82
N LEU A 6 -14.68 -16.32 8.78
CA LEU A 6 -13.41 -17.05 8.81
C LEU A 6 -12.26 -16.03 8.70
N SER A 7 -11.39 -15.97 9.71
CA SER A 7 -10.26 -15.02 9.78
C SER A 7 -8.93 -15.59 9.29
N THR A 8 -8.84 -16.91 9.10
CA THR A 8 -7.68 -17.57 8.48
C THR A 8 -7.92 -17.78 6.99
N PRO A 9 -6.86 -17.88 6.15
CA PRO A 9 -7.02 -18.18 4.74
C PRO A 9 -7.83 -19.47 4.52
N PRO A 10 -8.68 -19.54 3.47
CA PRO A 10 -9.41 -20.75 3.14
C PRO A 10 -8.46 -21.86 2.70
N GLY A 11 -8.69 -23.10 3.19
CA GLY A 11 -7.86 -24.25 2.82
C GLY A 11 -7.85 -25.31 3.93
N VAL A 12 -7.12 -26.39 3.70
CA VAL A 12 -6.91 -27.43 4.73
C VAL A 12 -5.73 -26.99 5.60
N SER A 13 -5.95 -26.88 6.91
CA SER A 13 -4.95 -26.47 7.88
C SER A 13 -5.19 -27.19 9.23
N GLY A 14 -4.18 -27.18 10.11
CA GLY A 14 -4.35 -27.71 11.47
C GLY A 14 -5.36 -26.90 12.29
N ILE A 15 -5.44 -25.59 12.06
CA ILE A 15 -6.32 -24.66 12.80
C ILE A 15 -6.95 -23.69 11.82
N ALA A 16 -8.25 -23.41 12.01
CA ALA A 16 -8.96 -22.31 11.41
C ALA A 16 -9.59 -21.44 12.52
N ILE A 17 -9.60 -20.12 12.33
CA ILE A 17 -10.15 -19.18 13.30
C ILE A 17 -11.44 -18.59 12.73
N ILE A 18 -12.55 -18.80 13.39
CA ILE A 18 -13.81 -18.12 13.12
C ILE A 18 -13.97 -17.02 14.16
N ARG A 19 -14.13 -15.79 13.69
CA ARG A 19 -14.23 -14.60 14.52
C ARG A 19 -15.67 -14.11 14.56
N LEU A 20 -16.11 -13.71 15.75
CA LEU A 20 -17.44 -13.15 16.02
C LEU A 20 -17.26 -11.86 16.80
N SER A 21 -17.81 -10.73 16.36
CA SER A 21 -17.69 -9.44 17.05
C SER A 21 -18.99 -8.66 17.05
N GLY A 22 -19.36 -8.12 18.22
CA GLY A 22 -20.53 -7.28 18.39
C GLY A 22 -21.31 -7.58 19.68
N PRO A 23 -22.47 -6.93 19.86
CA PRO A 23 -23.21 -6.95 21.13
C PRO A 23 -23.74 -8.33 21.54
N ASN A 24 -24.00 -9.22 20.57
CA ASN A 24 -24.54 -10.55 20.84
C ASN A 24 -23.48 -11.65 20.88
N SER A 25 -22.18 -11.30 20.81
CA SER A 25 -21.09 -12.29 20.71
C SER A 25 -21.08 -13.28 21.87
N LEU A 26 -21.30 -12.82 23.11
CA LEU A 26 -21.31 -13.69 24.29
C LEU A 26 -22.56 -14.60 24.34
N SER A 27 -23.73 -14.09 23.97
CA SER A 27 -24.97 -14.92 23.97
C SER A 27 -24.90 -15.99 22.89
N ILE A 28 -24.45 -15.66 21.69
CA ILE A 28 -24.24 -16.61 20.61
C ILE A 28 -23.22 -17.67 21.01
N THR A 29 -22.12 -17.26 21.65
CA THR A 29 -21.09 -18.19 22.12
C THR A 29 -21.66 -19.16 23.16
N LYS A 30 -22.47 -18.66 24.12
CA LYS A 30 -23.12 -19.49 25.13
C LYS A 30 -23.98 -20.60 24.50
N ASP A 31 -24.71 -20.27 23.44
CA ASP A 31 -25.51 -21.24 22.70
C ASP A 31 -24.68 -22.32 22.02
N ILE A 32 -23.51 -21.92 21.44
CA ILE A 32 -22.64 -22.83 20.72
C ILE A 32 -21.89 -23.78 21.67
N ILE A 33 -21.47 -23.31 22.84
CA ILE A 33 -20.64 -24.11 23.77
C ILE A 33 -21.43 -24.64 24.97
N HIS A 34 -22.72 -24.32 25.07
CA HIS A 34 -23.64 -24.70 26.18
C HIS A 34 -23.13 -24.29 27.57
N CYS A 35 -22.27 -23.29 27.68
CA CYS A 35 -21.81 -22.72 28.94
C CYS A 35 -21.40 -21.25 28.78
N THR A 36 -21.14 -20.57 29.89
CA THR A 36 -20.63 -19.19 29.88
C THR A 36 -19.11 -19.16 29.91
N ILE A 37 -18.53 -18.09 29.32
CA ILE A 37 -17.13 -17.76 29.48
C ILE A 37 -17.05 -16.59 30.44
N ASP A 38 -16.37 -16.77 31.57
CA ASP A 38 -16.25 -15.78 32.63
C ASP A 38 -14.89 -15.12 32.75
N LYS A 39 -13.85 -15.64 32.09
CA LYS A 39 -12.48 -15.11 32.12
C LYS A 39 -12.04 -14.63 30.76
N PRO A 40 -11.82 -13.32 30.60
CA PRO A 40 -11.36 -12.76 29.34
C PRO A 40 -9.90 -13.17 29.05
N ARG A 41 -9.57 -13.25 27.75
CA ARG A 41 -8.24 -13.54 27.24
C ARG A 41 -7.63 -14.87 27.72
N MET A 42 -8.47 -15.78 28.18
CA MET A 42 -8.08 -17.16 28.46
C MET A 42 -8.56 -18.09 27.33
N ALA A 43 -7.72 -19.06 27.02
CA ALA A 43 -8.02 -20.12 26.08
C ALA A 43 -8.74 -21.25 26.81
N PHE A 44 -9.96 -21.60 26.39
CA PHE A 44 -10.75 -22.68 26.94
C PHE A 44 -10.98 -23.75 25.88
N LEU A 45 -10.63 -24.99 26.19
CA LEU A 45 -11.01 -26.11 25.35
C LEU A 45 -12.52 -26.36 25.55
N LYS A 46 -13.30 -26.38 24.48
CA LYS A 46 -14.74 -26.53 24.45
C LYS A 46 -15.18 -27.35 23.25
N THR A 47 -16.27 -28.09 23.44
CA THR A 47 -17.01 -28.72 22.35
C THR A 47 -18.02 -27.72 21.80
N PHE A 48 -18.08 -27.60 20.49
CA PHE A 48 -18.98 -26.72 19.75
C PHE A 48 -20.16 -27.51 19.21
N TYR A 49 -21.36 -26.98 19.41
CA TYR A 49 -22.61 -27.64 19.05
C TYR A 49 -23.41 -26.81 18.07
N ASP A 50 -24.16 -27.47 17.22
CA ASP A 50 -25.17 -26.83 16.38
C ASP A 50 -26.50 -26.67 17.10
N SER A 51 -27.49 -26.06 16.43
CA SER A 51 -28.85 -25.84 16.94
C SER A 51 -29.62 -27.15 17.25
N LYS A 52 -29.19 -28.29 16.69
CA LYS A 52 -29.72 -29.63 16.97
C LYS A 52 -28.97 -30.35 18.09
N LYS A 53 -27.99 -29.68 18.71
CA LYS A 53 -27.08 -30.24 19.72
C LYS A 53 -26.13 -31.32 19.18
N GLU A 54 -25.93 -31.37 17.88
CA GLU A 54 -24.90 -32.21 17.28
C GLU A 54 -23.53 -31.54 17.40
N ILE A 55 -22.48 -32.32 17.64
CA ILE A 55 -21.13 -31.82 17.77
C ILE A 55 -20.64 -31.35 16.40
N ILE A 56 -20.21 -30.09 16.32
CA ILE A 56 -19.53 -29.51 15.15
C ILE A 56 -18.06 -29.85 15.19
N ASP A 57 -17.41 -29.57 16.33
CA ASP A 57 -15.96 -29.75 16.53
C ASP A 57 -15.63 -29.63 18.04
N GLU A 58 -14.38 -29.95 18.38
CA GLU A 58 -13.77 -29.62 19.67
C GLU A 58 -12.56 -28.73 19.45
N GLY A 59 -12.50 -27.59 20.15
CA GLY A 59 -11.45 -26.60 19.91
C GLY A 59 -11.37 -25.55 21.01
N ILE A 60 -10.62 -24.51 20.74
CA ILE A 60 -10.36 -23.45 21.71
C ILE A 60 -11.31 -22.27 21.44
N VAL A 61 -11.85 -21.70 22.51
CA VAL A 61 -12.57 -20.44 22.45
C VAL A 61 -11.84 -19.40 23.30
N VAL A 62 -11.72 -18.17 22.78
CA VAL A 62 -11.12 -17.02 23.46
C VAL A 62 -12.06 -15.84 23.38
N TRP A 63 -12.29 -15.18 24.50
CA TRP A 63 -13.08 -13.95 24.60
C TRP A 63 -12.22 -12.74 24.86
N TYR A 64 -12.44 -11.68 24.09
CA TYR A 64 -11.86 -10.35 24.28
C TYR A 64 -13.01 -9.38 24.60
N PRO A 65 -13.06 -8.80 25.82
CA PRO A 65 -14.18 -7.99 26.25
C PRO A 65 -14.23 -6.64 25.52
N LYS A 66 -15.44 -6.07 25.49
CA LYS A 66 -15.69 -4.72 24.98
C LYS A 66 -14.69 -3.71 25.55
N GLY A 67 -14.22 -2.80 24.72
CA GLY A 67 -13.19 -1.80 25.06
C GLY A 67 -11.76 -2.34 25.09
N GLN A 68 -11.55 -3.66 25.22
CA GLN A 68 -10.22 -4.31 25.24
C GLN A 68 -9.96 -5.23 24.04
N SER A 69 -10.94 -5.41 23.17
CA SER A 69 -10.84 -6.17 21.93
C SER A 69 -10.25 -5.33 20.80
N TYR A 70 -9.93 -6.00 19.69
CA TYR A 70 -9.48 -5.34 18.46
C TYR A 70 -10.54 -4.39 17.89
N THR A 71 -11.79 -4.84 17.84
CA THR A 71 -12.92 -4.07 17.28
C THR A 71 -13.48 -3.01 18.22
N GLY A 72 -13.16 -3.10 19.52
CA GLY A 72 -13.79 -2.29 20.57
C GLY A 72 -15.09 -2.86 21.14
N ASP A 73 -15.74 -3.81 20.46
CA ASP A 73 -16.89 -4.58 20.95
C ASP A 73 -16.45 -5.91 21.55
N ASP A 74 -17.36 -6.68 22.17
CA ASP A 74 -17.06 -8.06 22.54
C ASP A 74 -16.65 -8.85 21.30
N LEU A 75 -15.52 -9.55 21.39
CA LEU A 75 -14.95 -10.31 20.29
C LEU A 75 -14.63 -11.73 20.78
N ILE A 76 -15.08 -12.70 20.04
CA ILE A 76 -14.84 -14.13 20.29
C ILE A 76 -14.05 -14.71 19.12
N GLU A 77 -13.08 -15.54 19.43
CA GLU A 77 -12.39 -16.38 18.46
C GLU A 77 -12.64 -17.85 18.79
N PHE A 78 -13.18 -18.58 17.80
CA PHE A 78 -13.32 -20.04 17.83
C PHE A 78 -12.18 -20.61 16.99
N HIS A 79 -11.27 -21.34 17.63
CA HIS A 79 -10.18 -22.03 16.96
C HIS A 79 -10.64 -23.48 16.75
N VAL A 80 -10.99 -23.79 15.51
CA VAL A 80 -11.52 -25.09 15.08
C VAL A 80 -10.51 -25.82 14.19
N HIS A 81 -10.72 -27.10 13.91
CA HIS A 81 -9.93 -27.80 12.91
C HIS A 81 -10.17 -27.20 11.51
N GLY A 82 -9.09 -26.95 10.77
CA GLY A 82 -9.12 -26.30 9.46
C GLY A 82 -9.60 -27.22 8.32
N SER A 83 -10.64 -28.02 8.54
CA SER A 83 -11.28 -28.79 7.48
C SER A 83 -12.43 -28.01 6.85
N LYS A 84 -12.64 -28.15 5.55
CA LYS A 84 -13.77 -27.50 4.85
C LYS A 84 -15.12 -27.90 5.45
N ALA A 85 -15.26 -29.14 5.93
CA ALA A 85 -16.53 -29.63 6.50
C ALA A 85 -16.84 -28.91 7.82
N VAL A 86 -15.87 -28.81 8.74
CA VAL A 86 -16.01 -28.11 10.03
C VAL A 86 -16.30 -26.63 9.80
N ILE A 87 -15.48 -25.95 8.99
CA ILE A 87 -15.64 -24.53 8.70
C ILE A 87 -17.03 -24.24 8.13
N ASN A 88 -17.46 -24.98 7.10
CA ASN A 88 -18.75 -24.78 6.48
C ASN A 88 -19.91 -25.07 7.43
N LYS A 89 -19.84 -26.13 8.26
CA LYS A 89 -20.86 -26.46 9.25
C LYS A 89 -20.99 -25.33 10.28
N PHE A 90 -19.87 -24.80 10.76
CA PHE A 90 -19.84 -23.72 11.75
C PHE A 90 -20.39 -22.40 11.16
N LEU A 91 -19.95 -22.01 9.97
CA LEU A 91 -20.43 -20.79 9.30
C LEU A 91 -21.92 -20.89 8.93
N ASN A 92 -22.39 -22.08 8.50
CA ASN A 92 -23.81 -22.32 8.25
C ASN A 92 -24.64 -22.18 9.52
N GLU A 93 -24.18 -22.68 10.65
CA GLU A 93 -24.88 -22.54 11.94
C GLU A 93 -25.00 -21.04 12.31
N LEU A 94 -23.97 -20.25 12.15
CA LEU A 94 -24.02 -18.81 12.37
C LEU A 94 -24.96 -18.10 11.38
N SER A 95 -25.04 -18.57 10.15
CA SER A 95 -25.88 -17.97 9.09
C SER A 95 -27.39 -18.16 9.33
N LEU A 96 -27.79 -19.17 10.12
CA LEU A 96 -29.17 -19.40 10.46
C LEU A 96 -29.71 -18.43 11.53
N ARG A 97 -28.82 -17.65 12.14
CA ARG A 97 -29.15 -16.70 13.19
C ARG A 97 -29.52 -15.34 12.64
N SER A 98 -30.56 -14.72 13.15
CA SER A 98 -30.98 -13.37 12.80
C SER A 98 -30.24 -12.26 13.56
N ASP A 99 -29.51 -12.62 14.62
CA ASP A 99 -28.81 -11.69 15.51
C ASP A 99 -27.33 -11.45 15.10
N CYS A 100 -26.85 -12.12 14.05
CA CYS A 100 -25.54 -11.90 13.45
C CYS A 100 -25.58 -12.01 11.92
N LYS A 101 -24.55 -11.46 11.25
CA LYS A 101 -24.39 -11.51 9.79
C LYS A 101 -22.97 -11.83 9.40
N LEU A 102 -22.78 -12.38 8.19
CA LEU A 102 -21.46 -12.54 7.61
C LEU A 102 -20.81 -11.18 7.38
N ALA A 103 -19.57 -11.04 7.81
CA ALA A 103 -18.80 -9.82 7.67
C ALA A 103 -18.38 -9.59 6.21
N GLU A 104 -18.37 -8.32 5.81
CA GLU A 104 -17.75 -7.88 4.57
C GLU A 104 -16.21 -7.81 4.73
N ALA A 105 -15.50 -7.64 3.58
CA ALA A 105 -14.06 -7.43 3.60
C ALA A 105 -13.69 -6.20 4.45
N GLY A 106 -12.77 -6.36 5.40
CA GLY A 106 -12.32 -5.28 6.30
C GLY A 106 -13.33 -4.82 7.35
N GLU A 107 -14.49 -5.49 7.54
CA GLU A 107 -15.55 -4.98 8.43
C GLU A 107 -15.13 -4.98 9.91
N PHE A 108 -14.30 -5.91 10.36
CA PHE A 108 -13.75 -5.87 11.73
C PHE A 108 -12.82 -4.68 11.95
N THR A 109 -11.98 -4.36 10.97
CA THR A 109 -11.10 -3.19 11.02
C THR A 109 -11.90 -1.89 10.92
N LYS A 110 -12.98 -1.89 10.13
CA LYS A 110 -13.94 -0.77 10.07
C LYS A 110 -14.63 -0.55 11.42
N GLN A 111 -15.04 -1.62 12.13
CA GLN A 111 -15.56 -1.49 13.49
C GLN A 111 -14.51 -0.92 14.45
N ALA A 112 -13.25 -1.38 14.36
CA ALA A 112 -12.16 -0.84 15.17
C ALA A 112 -11.97 0.66 14.94
N PHE A 113 -12.03 1.12 13.70
CA PHE A 113 -11.98 2.54 13.34
C PHE A 113 -13.19 3.32 13.89
N LEU A 114 -14.41 2.83 13.66
CA LEU A 114 -15.64 3.48 14.14
C LEU A 114 -15.70 3.55 15.68
N ASN A 115 -15.13 2.58 16.37
CA ASN A 115 -15.01 2.53 17.82
C ASN A 115 -13.76 3.25 18.36
N ASN A 116 -13.07 4.06 17.53
CA ASN A 116 -11.87 4.83 17.89
C ASN A 116 -10.73 3.98 18.51
N LYS A 117 -10.63 2.70 18.14
CA LYS A 117 -9.52 1.82 18.55
C LYS A 117 -8.26 2.06 17.72
N ILE A 118 -8.46 2.43 16.47
CA ILE A 118 -7.43 2.79 15.49
C ILE A 118 -7.91 3.97 14.67
N ASN A 119 -6.99 4.77 14.15
CA ASN A 119 -7.29 5.80 13.18
C ASN A 119 -7.15 5.27 11.74
N LEU A 120 -7.51 6.11 10.74
CA LEU A 120 -7.50 5.70 9.33
C LEU A 120 -6.09 5.36 8.83
N TYR A 121 -5.08 6.14 9.23
CA TYR A 121 -3.69 5.91 8.85
C TYR A 121 -3.16 4.58 9.42
N GLU A 122 -3.55 4.22 10.65
CA GLU A 122 -3.25 2.91 11.25
C GLU A 122 -3.98 1.77 10.54
N ALA A 123 -5.25 1.96 10.17
CA ALA A 123 -5.99 0.98 9.38
C ALA A 123 -5.30 0.72 8.04
N GLU A 124 -4.87 1.77 7.32
CA GLU A 124 -4.13 1.67 6.07
C GLU A 124 -2.79 0.94 6.26
N SER A 125 -2.07 1.19 7.34
CA SER A 125 -0.81 0.50 7.64
C SER A 125 -0.99 -0.98 7.96
N ILE A 126 -2.12 -1.35 8.57
CA ILE A 126 -2.49 -2.76 8.79
C ILE A 126 -2.77 -3.44 7.45
N ALA A 127 -3.49 -2.78 6.53
CA ALA A 127 -3.71 -3.30 5.18
C ALA A 127 -2.38 -3.50 4.43
N ASP A 128 -1.47 -2.53 4.51
CA ASP A 128 -0.16 -2.62 3.89
C ASP A 128 0.68 -3.78 4.49
N LEU A 129 0.59 -4.00 5.82
CA LEU A 129 1.27 -5.12 6.48
C LEU A 129 0.73 -6.48 6.04
N LEU A 130 -0.59 -6.60 5.86
CA LEU A 130 -1.22 -7.85 5.41
C LEU A 130 -0.87 -8.20 3.96
N ASN A 131 -0.69 -7.18 3.12
CA ASN A 131 -0.34 -7.32 1.72
C ASN A 131 1.18 -7.26 1.46
N ALA A 132 2.01 -7.20 2.51
CA ALA A 132 3.45 -7.13 2.39
C ALA A 132 4.01 -8.47 1.87
N GLU A 133 4.64 -8.45 0.71
CA GLU A 133 5.30 -9.60 0.08
C GLU A 133 6.82 -9.58 0.28
N THR A 134 7.39 -8.41 0.63
CA THR A 134 8.82 -8.24 0.86
C THR A 134 9.12 -7.74 2.27
N GLU A 135 10.35 -8.01 2.75
CA GLU A 135 10.79 -7.52 4.05
C GLU A 135 10.78 -5.99 4.13
N GLY A 136 11.12 -5.30 3.04
CA GLY A 136 11.04 -3.84 2.99
C GLY A 136 9.61 -3.32 3.20
N GLN A 137 8.61 -3.95 2.55
CA GLN A 137 7.20 -3.61 2.75
C GLN A 137 6.74 -3.86 4.19
N ARG A 138 7.14 -5.00 4.78
CA ARG A 138 6.80 -5.32 6.16
C ARG A 138 7.35 -4.29 7.14
N ILE A 139 8.63 -3.93 7.00
CA ILE A 139 9.28 -2.92 7.84
C ILE A 139 8.59 -1.57 7.69
N GLN A 140 8.33 -1.15 6.45
CA GLN A 140 7.63 0.11 6.17
C GLN A 140 6.25 0.14 6.83
N ALA A 141 5.43 -0.88 6.64
CA ALA A 141 4.08 -0.95 7.20
C ALA A 141 4.08 -0.85 8.75
N LEU A 142 5.05 -1.49 9.42
CA LEU A 142 5.20 -1.38 10.87
C LEU A 142 5.63 0.02 11.32
N ARG A 143 6.54 0.68 10.57
CA ARG A 143 6.94 2.07 10.85
C ARG A 143 5.76 3.02 10.71
N LEU A 144 4.98 2.91 9.63
CA LEU A 144 3.79 3.70 9.39
C LEU A 144 2.80 3.56 10.55
N LYS A 145 2.51 2.34 10.98
CA LYS A 145 1.61 2.10 12.11
C LYS A 145 2.05 2.87 13.38
N ASN A 146 3.35 2.91 13.65
CA ASN A 146 3.90 3.57 14.84
C ASN A 146 4.04 5.10 14.68
N SER A 147 3.85 5.63 13.48
CA SER A 147 4.05 7.07 13.19
C SER A 147 2.76 7.89 13.20
N SER A 148 1.62 7.26 13.36
CA SER A 148 0.32 7.91 13.51
C SER A 148 0.30 9.05 14.56
N PRO A 149 0.98 8.95 15.73
CA PRO A 149 1.04 10.02 16.72
C PRO A 149 1.63 11.35 16.22
N LEU A 150 2.48 11.31 15.19
CA LEU A 150 3.10 12.52 14.63
C LEU A 150 2.05 13.43 13.95
N PHE A 151 1.17 12.85 13.12
CA PHE A 151 0.10 13.61 12.46
C PHE A 151 -0.90 14.17 13.46
N MET A 152 -1.18 13.42 14.53
CA MET A 152 -2.02 13.88 15.63
C MET A 152 -1.38 15.05 16.37
N LYS A 153 -0.08 14.97 16.68
CA LYS A 153 0.69 16.04 17.32
C LYS A 153 0.64 17.31 16.49
N TRP A 154 0.93 17.25 15.20
CA TRP A 154 0.85 18.42 14.32
C TRP A 154 -0.54 19.03 14.28
N ARG A 155 -1.56 18.19 14.18
CA ARG A 155 -2.96 18.65 14.20
C ARG A 155 -3.28 19.38 15.51
N GLU A 156 -2.94 18.84 16.64
CA GLU A 156 -3.20 19.47 17.96
C GLU A 156 -2.43 20.77 18.12
N GLN A 157 -1.18 20.82 17.69
CA GLN A 157 -0.40 22.07 17.72
C GLN A 157 -0.99 23.16 16.84
N ILE A 158 -1.51 22.82 15.65
CA ILE A 158 -2.19 23.77 14.77
C ILE A 158 -3.52 24.21 15.38
N LEU A 159 -4.27 23.31 16.02
CA LEU A 159 -5.51 23.66 16.72
C LEU A 159 -5.26 24.57 17.93
N ASP A 160 -4.17 24.35 18.69
CA ASP A 160 -3.77 25.25 19.81
C ASP A 160 -3.51 26.67 19.29
N VAL A 161 -2.73 26.80 18.21
CA VAL A 161 -2.46 28.11 17.61
C VAL A 161 -3.74 28.74 17.06
N ARG A 162 -4.58 27.96 16.37
CA ARG A 162 -5.87 28.43 15.84
C ARG A 162 -6.78 28.94 16.95
N SER A 163 -6.93 28.20 18.06
CA SER A 163 -7.80 28.61 19.17
C SER A 163 -7.35 29.92 19.80
N LYS A 164 -6.04 30.19 19.85
CA LYS A 164 -5.49 31.48 20.30
C LYS A 164 -5.80 32.62 19.33
N CYS A 165 -5.76 32.37 18.02
CA CYS A 165 -6.18 33.36 17.03
C CYS A 165 -7.68 33.66 17.14
N GLU A 166 -8.52 32.62 17.29
CA GLU A 166 -9.97 32.80 17.49
C GLU A 166 -10.28 33.57 18.77
N ALA A 167 -9.60 33.24 19.89
CA ALA A 167 -9.76 34.02 21.12
C ALA A 167 -9.38 35.50 20.94
N ALA A 168 -8.30 35.78 20.20
CA ALA A 168 -7.90 37.18 19.92
C ALA A 168 -8.88 37.91 19.00
N ILE A 169 -9.69 37.21 18.19
CA ILE A 169 -10.77 37.77 17.39
C ILE A 169 -11.98 38.06 18.26
N ASP A 170 -12.44 37.06 19.04
CA ASP A 170 -13.67 37.11 19.81
C ASP A 170 -13.59 38.12 20.96
N PHE A 171 -12.42 38.27 21.57
CA PHE A 171 -12.17 39.17 22.70
C PHE A 171 -11.34 40.38 22.31
N SER A 172 -11.47 40.86 21.08
CA SER A 172 -10.72 42.03 20.56
C SER A 172 -10.95 43.33 21.32
N GLU A 173 -12.06 43.43 22.06
CA GLU A 173 -12.42 44.58 22.89
C GLU A 173 -11.96 44.45 24.36
N GLU A 174 -11.45 43.26 24.76
CA GLU A 174 -10.89 43.00 26.09
C GLU A 174 -9.36 43.07 26.07
N ASP A 175 -8.74 43.47 27.21
CA ASP A 175 -7.28 43.55 27.37
C ASP A 175 -6.65 42.12 27.39
N LEU A 176 -6.71 41.39 26.29
CA LEU A 176 -5.99 40.14 26.19
C LEU A 176 -4.47 40.39 26.17
N PRO A 177 -3.68 39.60 26.91
CA PRO A 177 -2.23 39.74 26.86
C PRO A 177 -1.72 39.55 25.43
N VAL A 178 -0.97 40.52 24.89
CA VAL A 178 -0.32 40.43 23.56
C VAL A 178 0.51 39.14 23.44
N SER A 179 0.99 38.62 24.55
CA SER A 179 1.75 37.37 24.66
C SER A 179 0.97 36.10 24.24
N ILE A 180 -0.38 36.17 24.09
CA ILE A 180 -1.17 34.98 23.70
C ILE A 180 -0.80 34.50 22.29
N LEU A 181 -0.34 35.40 21.43
CA LEU A 181 0.08 35.10 20.04
C LEU A 181 1.60 34.84 19.95
N GLU A 182 2.37 35.11 21.00
CA GLU A 182 3.81 34.92 20.98
C GLU A 182 4.18 33.43 20.79
N GLY A 183 5.21 33.19 19.97
CA GLY A 183 5.72 31.84 19.68
C GLY A 183 4.87 31.00 18.72
N ASN A 184 3.68 31.49 18.30
CA ASN A 184 2.82 30.76 17.36
C ASN A 184 3.48 30.59 15.98
N ASP A 185 4.10 31.65 15.46
CA ASP A 185 4.79 31.62 14.16
C ASP A 185 5.94 30.62 14.16
N GLN A 186 6.69 30.54 15.26
CA GLN A 186 7.78 29.59 15.40
C GLN A 186 7.28 28.15 15.37
N LYS A 187 6.19 27.84 16.10
CA LYS A 187 5.55 26.51 16.10
C LYS A 187 5.09 26.12 14.69
N ILE A 188 4.38 27.02 14.01
CA ILE A 188 3.88 26.75 12.65
C ILE A 188 5.03 26.61 11.65
N LYS A 189 6.10 27.38 11.80
CA LYS A 189 7.31 27.27 10.96
C LYS A 189 7.97 25.91 11.12
N GLU A 190 8.11 25.41 12.36
CA GLU A 190 8.67 24.09 12.65
C GLU A 190 7.84 22.98 11.99
N ILE A 191 6.52 22.97 12.17
CA ILE A 191 5.61 22.01 11.53
C ILE A 191 5.73 22.08 10.00
N SER A 192 5.77 23.29 9.43
CA SER A 192 5.89 23.49 7.97
C SER A 192 7.23 22.96 7.44
N GLN A 193 8.32 23.08 8.20
CA GLN A 193 9.63 22.53 7.85
C GLN A 193 9.64 21.01 7.93
N GLU A 194 9.10 20.41 9.01
CA GLU A 194 8.99 18.97 9.18
C GLU A 194 8.17 18.33 8.04
N ILE A 195 7.01 18.93 7.69
CA ILE A 195 6.19 18.46 6.55
C ILE A 195 6.93 18.60 5.22
N THR A 196 7.67 19.70 5.03
CA THR A 196 8.41 19.94 3.78
C THR A 196 9.55 18.92 3.63
N ALA A 197 10.29 18.64 4.69
CA ALA A 197 11.34 17.61 4.70
C ALA A 197 10.74 16.22 4.41
N MET A 198 9.59 15.89 5.00
CA MET A 198 8.89 14.62 4.73
C MET A 198 8.43 14.48 3.27
N LEU A 199 8.05 15.58 2.62
CA LEU A 199 7.61 15.57 1.21
C LEU A 199 8.77 15.43 0.22
N ASP A 200 10.00 15.65 0.64
CA ASP A 200 11.21 15.60 -0.20
C ASP A 200 11.82 14.18 -0.30
N ASP A 201 11.02 13.16 -0.10
CA ASP A 201 11.39 11.75 -0.02
C ASP A 201 11.46 11.01 -1.36
N SER A 202 11.48 11.72 -2.49
CA SER A 202 11.50 11.15 -3.86
C SER A 202 10.42 10.10 -4.14
N LYS A 203 9.33 10.07 -3.34
CA LYS A 203 8.24 9.07 -3.39
C LYS A 203 8.68 7.65 -3.03
N ALA A 204 9.79 7.48 -2.33
CA ALA A 204 10.33 6.17 -1.97
C ALA A 204 9.30 5.31 -1.22
N GLY A 205 8.51 5.90 -0.32
CA GLY A 205 7.47 5.16 0.40
C GLY A 205 6.31 4.68 -0.46
N GLU A 206 5.87 5.47 -1.45
CA GLU A 206 4.85 5.06 -2.43
C GLU A 206 5.39 3.94 -3.33
N ILE A 207 6.65 4.04 -3.76
CA ILE A 207 7.33 3.03 -4.57
C ILE A 207 7.50 1.72 -3.78
N MET A 208 7.89 1.79 -2.51
CA MET A 208 8.01 0.60 -1.66
C MET A 208 6.66 -0.11 -1.50
N ARG A 209 5.58 0.63 -1.32
CA ARG A 209 4.24 0.07 -1.18
C ARG A 209 3.73 -0.53 -2.49
N GLU A 210 3.80 0.21 -3.60
CA GLU A 210 3.19 -0.18 -4.89
C GLU A 210 4.09 -1.11 -5.71
N GLY A 211 5.36 -1.19 -5.39
CA GLY A 211 6.39 -1.84 -6.18
C GLY A 211 7.05 -0.89 -7.20
N PHE A 212 8.34 -1.13 -7.42
CA PHE A 212 9.12 -0.41 -8.41
C PHE A 212 8.74 -0.90 -9.82
N LYS A 213 8.08 -0.06 -10.57
CA LYS A 213 7.53 -0.40 -11.90
C LYS A 213 8.61 -0.36 -12.97
N ILE A 214 8.85 -1.50 -13.61
CA ILE A 214 9.79 -1.65 -14.73
C ILE A 214 9.01 -2.04 -15.99
N ALA A 215 9.06 -1.18 -17.02
CA ALA A 215 8.51 -1.51 -18.33
C ALA A 215 9.60 -2.14 -19.22
N ILE A 216 9.33 -3.35 -19.74
CA ILE A 216 10.25 -4.03 -20.67
C ILE A 216 9.72 -3.89 -22.09
N PHE A 217 10.53 -3.31 -22.98
CA PHE A 217 10.15 -3.12 -24.37
C PHE A 217 11.30 -3.43 -25.35
N GLY A 218 11.01 -3.48 -26.61
CA GLY A 218 12.00 -3.78 -27.66
C GLY A 218 11.40 -4.53 -28.84
N PRO A 219 12.16 -4.72 -29.93
CA PRO A 219 11.71 -5.39 -31.14
C PRO A 219 11.19 -6.83 -30.89
N PRO A 220 10.37 -7.40 -31.78
CA PRO A 220 10.08 -8.82 -31.75
C PRO A 220 11.36 -9.66 -31.78
N ASN A 221 11.34 -10.81 -31.10
CA ASN A 221 12.47 -11.75 -31.04
C ASN A 221 13.80 -11.22 -30.46
N SER A 222 13.78 -10.07 -29.75
CA SER A 222 14.95 -9.55 -29.04
C SER A 222 15.29 -10.33 -27.76
N GLY A 223 14.38 -11.18 -27.28
CA GLY A 223 14.59 -12.01 -26.09
C GLY A 223 13.90 -11.50 -24.83
N LYS A 224 12.88 -10.63 -24.96
CA LYS A 224 12.10 -10.10 -23.83
C LYS A 224 11.52 -11.18 -22.91
N SER A 225 10.77 -12.13 -23.48
CA SER A 225 10.18 -13.24 -22.72
C SER A 225 11.25 -14.16 -22.09
N SER A 226 12.40 -14.36 -22.77
CA SER A 226 13.52 -15.11 -22.20
C SER A 226 14.15 -14.38 -21.02
N PHE A 227 14.24 -13.06 -21.10
CA PHE A 227 14.75 -12.22 -20.02
C PHE A 227 13.80 -12.21 -18.82
N LEU A 228 12.50 -12.06 -19.05
CA LEU A 228 11.47 -12.19 -18.00
C LEU A 228 11.55 -13.54 -17.30
N ASN A 229 11.61 -14.63 -18.05
CA ASN A 229 11.76 -15.97 -17.48
C ASN A 229 13.07 -16.14 -16.69
N LEU A 230 14.15 -15.47 -17.12
CA LEU A 230 15.43 -15.51 -16.42
C LEU A 230 15.35 -14.77 -15.08
N LEU A 231 14.64 -13.65 -15.02
CA LEU A 231 14.37 -12.92 -13.79
C LEU A 231 13.43 -13.70 -12.86
N ALA A 232 12.34 -14.27 -13.40
CA ALA A 232 11.32 -15.00 -12.64
C ALA A 232 11.84 -16.33 -12.05
N LYS A 233 12.81 -16.99 -12.68
CA LYS A 233 13.40 -18.26 -12.20
C LYS A 233 14.33 -18.11 -10.97
N ARG A 234 14.61 -16.90 -10.51
CA ARG A 234 15.32 -16.70 -9.23
C ARG A 234 14.46 -17.15 -8.07
N LYS A 235 15.05 -17.85 -7.07
CA LYS A 235 14.40 -18.31 -5.82
C LYS A 235 13.77 -17.19 -4.96
N ALA A 236 13.87 -15.93 -5.39
CA ALA A 236 13.30 -14.76 -4.75
C ALA A 236 12.08 -14.18 -5.51
N ALA A 237 11.62 -14.84 -6.59
CA ALA A 237 10.42 -14.40 -7.27
C ALA A 237 9.20 -15.02 -6.57
N ILE A 238 8.50 -14.25 -5.79
CA ILE A 238 7.11 -14.55 -5.42
C ILE A 238 6.32 -14.25 -6.70
N VAL A 239 6.05 -15.27 -7.49
CA VAL A 239 5.19 -15.13 -8.66
C VAL A 239 3.76 -15.23 -8.14
N SER A 240 3.15 -14.12 -7.80
CA SER A 240 1.69 -14.05 -7.70
C SER A 240 1.15 -13.71 -9.08
N GLU A 241 0.52 -14.68 -9.74
CA GLU A 241 -0.35 -14.38 -10.87
C GLU A 241 -1.58 -13.63 -10.30
N ILE A 242 -1.57 -12.31 -10.38
CA ILE A 242 -2.81 -11.56 -10.18
C ILE A 242 -3.72 -11.95 -11.36
N LYS A 243 -4.67 -12.82 -11.09
CA LYS A 243 -5.77 -13.14 -12.02
C LYS A 243 -6.66 -11.91 -12.16
N GLY A 244 -6.22 -10.96 -12.96
CA GLY A 244 -7.05 -9.91 -13.54
C GLY A 244 -7.58 -10.40 -14.88
N THR A 245 -8.81 -10.06 -15.20
CA THR A 245 -9.59 -10.39 -16.37
C THR A 245 -8.78 -10.54 -17.68
N THR A 246 -9.14 -11.49 -18.53
CA THR A 246 -8.49 -11.99 -19.75
C THR A 246 -8.09 -10.95 -20.84
N ARG A 247 -7.89 -9.68 -20.50
CA ARG A 247 -7.47 -8.57 -21.39
C ARG A 247 -6.35 -7.69 -20.83
N ASP A 248 -5.85 -7.97 -19.61
CA ASP A 248 -4.88 -7.11 -18.93
C ASP A 248 -3.43 -7.57 -19.18
N VAL A 249 -2.52 -6.60 -19.12
CA VAL A 249 -1.07 -6.75 -19.24
C VAL A 249 -0.57 -7.81 -18.27
N ILE A 250 0.29 -8.71 -18.71
CA ILE A 250 0.95 -9.67 -17.83
C ILE A 250 1.94 -8.88 -16.96
N GLU A 251 1.57 -8.68 -15.72
CA GLU A 251 2.46 -8.15 -14.69
C GLU A 251 3.09 -9.31 -13.92
N VAL A 252 4.40 -9.24 -13.76
CA VAL A 252 5.17 -10.21 -12.97
C VAL A 252 5.75 -9.48 -11.77
N GLN A 253 5.34 -9.89 -10.59
CA GLN A 253 5.89 -9.37 -9.35
C GLN A 253 7.15 -10.15 -8.97
N LEU A 254 8.21 -9.42 -8.64
CA LEU A 254 9.51 -9.95 -8.26
C LEU A 254 10.01 -9.25 -7.01
N GLN A 255 10.88 -9.90 -6.28
CA GLN A 255 11.69 -9.26 -5.25
C GLN A 255 13.13 -9.12 -5.74
N ILE A 256 13.66 -7.90 -5.75
CA ILE A 256 15.08 -7.62 -5.96
C ILE A 256 15.60 -6.95 -4.68
N ASN A 257 16.51 -7.63 -3.96
CA ASN A 257 16.88 -7.24 -2.61
C ASN A 257 15.65 -7.24 -1.69
N ASN A 258 15.36 -6.13 -0.99
CA ASN A 258 14.17 -5.95 -0.16
C ASN A 258 13.04 -5.22 -0.89
N PHE A 259 13.21 -4.92 -2.20
CA PHE A 259 12.25 -4.12 -2.96
C PHE A 259 11.27 -4.99 -3.73
N PRO A 260 9.98 -4.67 -3.67
CA PRO A 260 9.01 -5.20 -4.60
C PRO A 260 9.22 -4.57 -5.98
N VAL A 261 9.31 -5.39 -7.01
CA VAL A 261 9.48 -4.95 -8.40
C VAL A 261 8.35 -5.50 -9.24
N VAL A 262 7.64 -4.64 -9.95
CA VAL A 262 6.58 -5.00 -10.87
C VAL A 262 7.09 -4.87 -12.30
N LEU A 263 7.23 -6.00 -12.98
CA LEU A 263 7.60 -6.04 -14.38
C LEU A 263 6.38 -6.06 -15.26
N SER A 264 6.25 -5.11 -16.17
CA SER A 264 5.21 -5.08 -17.17
C SER A 264 5.80 -5.42 -18.54
N ASP A 265 5.33 -6.51 -19.19
CA ASP A 265 5.72 -6.88 -20.55
C ASP A 265 4.86 -6.15 -21.57
N THR A 266 5.43 -5.16 -22.25
CA THR A 266 4.76 -4.47 -23.36
C THR A 266 4.61 -5.35 -24.62
N ALA A 267 5.23 -6.54 -24.68
CA ALA A 267 5.20 -7.46 -25.81
C ALA A 267 4.01 -8.43 -25.80
N GLY A 268 3.32 -8.60 -24.67
CA GLY A 268 2.07 -9.38 -24.57
C GLY A 268 0.93 -8.80 -25.42
N ILE A 269 1.10 -7.59 -25.90
CA ILE A 269 0.21 -6.94 -26.89
C ILE A 269 0.53 -7.48 -28.27
N ARG A 270 0.34 -8.82 -28.45
CA ARG A 270 0.52 -9.44 -29.77
C ARG A 270 -0.66 -9.16 -30.68
N ALA A 271 -0.34 -8.40 -31.74
CA ALA A 271 -0.78 -8.58 -33.12
C ALA A 271 -2.23 -9.07 -33.31
N ALA A 272 -3.16 -8.14 -33.30
CA ALA A 272 -4.30 -8.26 -34.19
C ALA A 272 -4.15 -7.17 -35.26
N LYS A 273 -4.01 -7.60 -36.51
CA LYS A 273 -4.02 -6.73 -37.68
C LYS A 273 -5.33 -5.92 -37.66
N ASN A 274 -5.21 -4.58 -37.82
CA ASN A 274 -6.26 -3.58 -37.88
C ASN A 274 -6.75 -3.03 -36.53
N LYS A 275 -6.91 -1.71 -36.39
CA LYS A 275 -7.47 -0.88 -35.29
C LYS A 275 -6.95 -1.18 -33.86
N ILE A 276 -6.68 -2.43 -33.50
CA ILE A 276 -6.16 -2.89 -32.20
C ILE A 276 -4.66 -2.57 -32.04
N GLU A 277 -3.92 -2.46 -33.16
CA GLU A 277 -2.47 -2.12 -33.14
C GLU A 277 -2.20 -0.70 -32.61
N LYS A 278 -3.07 0.27 -32.95
CA LYS A 278 -2.98 1.65 -32.39
C LYS A 278 -3.29 1.70 -30.90
N ILE A 279 -4.21 0.89 -30.41
CA ILE A 279 -4.55 0.79 -28.98
C ILE A 279 -3.39 0.14 -28.22
N GLY A 280 -2.77 -0.91 -28.78
CA GLY A 280 -1.61 -1.58 -28.20
C GLY A 280 -0.38 -0.66 -28.06
N ILE A 281 -0.09 0.16 -29.09
CA ILE A 281 0.99 1.15 -29.04
C ILE A 281 0.71 2.22 -27.95
N GLY A 282 -0.55 2.67 -27.83
CA GLY A 282 -0.95 3.64 -26.82
C GLY A 282 -0.78 3.12 -25.40
N LEU A 283 -1.14 1.87 -25.16
CA LEU A 283 -0.95 1.21 -23.84
C LEU A 283 0.54 1.02 -23.51
N ALA A 284 1.35 0.59 -24.49
CA ALA A 284 2.79 0.46 -24.31
C ALA A 284 3.47 1.81 -24.01
N LEU A 285 3.07 2.87 -24.70
CA LEU A 285 3.55 4.23 -24.43
C LEU A 285 3.17 4.68 -23.03
N LYS A 286 1.95 4.44 -22.58
CA LYS A 286 1.50 4.76 -21.23
C LYS A 286 2.35 4.02 -20.20
N GLN A 287 2.59 2.72 -20.36
CA GLN A 287 3.42 1.94 -19.44
C GLN A 287 4.86 2.47 -19.35
N ILE A 288 5.49 2.79 -20.51
CA ILE A 288 6.82 3.39 -20.55
C ILE A 288 6.87 4.75 -19.84
N THR A 289 5.79 5.53 -19.93
CA THR A 289 5.69 6.83 -19.27
C THR A 289 5.49 6.69 -17.75
N ASP A 290 4.64 5.76 -17.35
CA ASP A 290 4.24 5.56 -15.94
C ASP A 290 5.25 4.73 -15.14
N SER A 291 6.22 4.06 -15.80
CA SER A 291 7.25 3.27 -15.13
C SER A 291 8.33 4.10 -14.45
N ASN A 292 8.93 3.53 -13.41
CA ASN A 292 10.08 4.10 -12.71
C ASN A 292 11.37 3.89 -13.52
N LEU A 293 11.49 2.73 -14.20
CA LEU A 293 12.62 2.33 -15.04
C LEU A 293 12.10 1.70 -16.34
N ASN A 294 12.75 1.96 -17.44
CA ASN A 294 12.50 1.35 -18.73
C ASN A 294 13.64 0.41 -19.10
N ILE A 295 13.36 -0.82 -19.48
CA ILE A 295 14.37 -1.76 -19.99
C ILE A 295 14.11 -1.97 -21.47
N LEU A 296 15.00 -1.45 -22.31
CA LEU A 296 15.00 -1.70 -23.75
C LEU A 296 15.87 -2.92 -24.07
N ILE A 297 15.26 -3.99 -24.60
CA ILE A 297 16.00 -5.19 -25.01
C ILE A 297 16.17 -5.18 -26.53
N LEU A 298 17.42 -5.15 -26.96
CA LEU A 298 17.83 -5.18 -28.37
C LEU A 298 18.54 -6.50 -28.69
N ASP A 299 18.36 -6.98 -29.89
CA ASP A 299 19.12 -8.12 -30.42
C ASP A 299 20.47 -7.60 -30.94
N GLY A 300 21.59 -8.09 -30.38
CA GLY A 300 22.94 -7.68 -30.78
C GLY A 300 23.36 -8.13 -32.18
N THR A 301 22.50 -8.90 -32.88
CA THR A 301 22.77 -9.35 -34.26
C THR A 301 22.07 -8.50 -35.32
N ILE A 302 21.23 -7.52 -34.92
CA ILE A 302 20.47 -6.68 -35.87
C ILE A 302 21.35 -5.59 -36.47
N LYS A 303 21.04 -5.20 -37.73
CA LYS A 303 21.72 -4.16 -38.47
C LYS A 303 21.04 -2.78 -38.42
N LYS A 304 19.82 -2.68 -37.88
CA LYS A 304 19.09 -1.40 -37.84
C LYS A 304 18.05 -1.42 -36.69
N ILE A 305 17.97 -0.30 -35.97
CA ILE A 305 16.93 -0.07 -34.96
C ILE A 305 15.88 0.87 -35.55
N SER A 306 14.60 0.57 -35.39
CA SER A 306 13.52 1.41 -35.91
C SER A 306 13.52 2.80 -35.22
N ASN A 307 13.09 3.81 -35.96
CA ASN A 307 12.99 5.18 -35.44
C ASN A 307 11.96 5.30 -34.31
N GLU A 308 10.92 4.45 -34.32
CA GLU A 308 9.90 4.38 -33.28
C GLU A 308 10.52 3.98 -31.96
N ILE A 309 11.34 2.92 -31.92
CA ILE A 309 12.05 2.49 -30.70
C ILE A 309 13.02 3.57 -30.22
N LYS A 310 13.74 4.22 -31.15
CA LYS A 310 14.66 5.31 -30.78
C LYS A 310 13.96 6.49 -30.10
N LYS A 311 12.71 6.78 -30.46
CA LYS A 311 11.91 7.86 -29.82
C LYS A 311 11.53 7.53 -28.37
N LEU A 312 11.48 6.25 -28.00
CA LEU A 312 11.10 5.79 -26.64
C LEU A 312 12.27 5.82 -25.66
N ILE A 313 13.50 5.94 -26.14
CA ILE A 313 14.70 6.01 -25.29
C ILE A 313 14.71 7.36 -24.57
N ASN A 314 14.84 7.34 -23.26
CA ASN A 314 14.89 8.50 -22.38
C ASN A 314 15.83 8.25 -21.18
N LYS A 315 16.01 9.26 -20.32
CA LYS A 315 16.90 9.21 -19.15
C LYS A 315 16.63 8.07 -18.15
N LYS A 316 15.42 7.47 -18.18
CA LYS A 316 15.03 6.31 -17.36
C LYS A 316 15.25 4.99 -18.08
N THR A 317 15.90 4.97 -19.25
CA THR A 317 16.04 3.75 -20.06
C THR A 317 17.37 3.07 -19.80
N LEU A 318 17.34 1.82 -19.37
CA LEU A 318 18.47 0.89 -19.33
C LEU A 318 18.44 0.02 -20.58
N ILE A 319 19.52 0.00 -21.32
CA ILE A 319 19.59 -0.73 -22.61
C ILE A 319 20.29 -2.07 -22.41
N ILE A 320 19.62 -3.13 -22.84
CA ILE A 320 20.16 -4.49 -22.83
C ILE A 320 20.37 -4.95 -24.26
N ILE A 321 21.63 -5.21 -24.64
CA ILE A 321 21.99 -5.83 -25.91
C ILE A 321 22.13 -7.32 -25.66
N ASN A 322 21.13 -8.09 -26.10
CA ASN A 322 21.03 -9.52 -25.88
C ASN A 322 21.66 -10.34 -27.01
N LYS A 323 21.80 -11.65 -26.80
CA LYS A 323 22.34 -12.66 -27.72
C LYS A 323 23.84 -12.55 -27.95
N GLN A 324 24.58 -12.16 -26.93
CA GLN A 324 26.05 -12.08 -26.92
C GLN A 324 26.73 -13.43 -27.29
N ASP A 325 26.02 -14.52 -27.11
CA ASP A 325 26.44 -15.89 -27.50
C ASP A 325 26.48 -16.13 -29.01
N LYS A 326 25.93 -15.24 -29.83
CA LYS A 326 25.86 -15.42 -31.29
C LYS A 326 27.13 -14.94 -31.98
N LYS A 327 27.62 -15.70 -32.98
CA LYS A 327 28.85 -15.37 -33.76
C LYS A 327 28.78 -14.02 -34.46
N ASN A 328 27.60 -13.57 -34.85
CA ASN A 328 27.36 -12.29 -35.53
C ASN A 328 26.93 -11.17 -34.56
N PHE A 329 27.16 -11.32 -33.27
CA PHE A 329 26.92 -10.29 -32.26
C PHE A 329 27.83 -9.07 -32.52
N ASN A 330 27.25 -7.87 -32.52
CA ASN A 330 27.99 -6.60 -32.67
C ASN A 330 27.34 -5.51 -31.82
N GLY A 331 27.66 -5.45 -30.54
CA GLY A 331 27.17 -4.43 -29.61
C GLY A 331 27.56 -3.00 -30.02
N GLY A 332 28.76 -2.82 -30.54
CA GLY A 332 29.27 -1.52 -31.01
C GLY A 332 28.45 -0.92 -32.16
N PHE A 333 27.90 -1.76 -33.03
CA PHE A 333 27.01 -1.32 -34.09
C PHE A 333 25.67 -0.83 -33.55
N VAL A 334 25.12 -1.58 -32.57
CA VAL A 334 23.87 -1.19 -31.88
C VAL A 334 24.04 0.18 -31.22
N LEU A 335 25.20 0.41 -30.55
CA LEU A 335 25.52 1.67 -29.88
C LEU A 335 25.59 2.86 -30.86
N LYS A 336 26.19 2.68 -32.03
CA LYS A 336 26.24 3.73 -33.09
C LYS A 336 24.83 4.17 -33.51
N ASN A 337 23.85 3.24 -33.51
CA ASN A 337 22.49 3.53 -33.94
C ASN A 337 21.67 4.36 -32.91
N ILE A 338 22.10 4.43 -31.65
CA ILE A 338 21.46 5.18 -30.57
C ILE A 338 22.29 6.39 -30.08
N LYS A 339 23.39 6.72 -30.80
CA LYS A 339 24.23 7.86 -30.47
C LYS A 339 23.40 9.16 -30.37
N GLY A 340 23.66 9.97 -29.34
CA GLY A 340 22.94 11.22 -29.10
C GLY A 340 21.61 11.06 -28.34
N LYS A 341 21.31 9.88 -27.79
CA LYS A 341 20.20 9.66 -26.87
C LYS A 341 20.70 9.60 -25.42
N ASP A 342 19.92 10.19 -24.52
CA ASP A 342 20.17 10.09 -23.08
C ASP A 342 19.53 8.80 -22.56
N PHE A 343 20.32 8.00 -21.85
CA PHE A 343 19.87 6.75 -21.20
C PHE A 343 20.72 6.44 -19.97
N LEU A 344 20.22 5.56 -19.11
CA LEU A 344 20.82 5.28 -17.80
C LEU A 344 22.11 4.46 -17.89
N GLY A 345 22.14 3.47 -18.80
CA GLY A 345 23.28 2.58 -18.96
C GLY A 345 23.05 1.52 -20.02
N ILE A 346 24.10 0.72 -20.29
CA ILE A 346 24.07 -0.36 -21.27
C ILE A 346 24.69 -1.63 -20.69
N HIS A 347 24.04 -2.77 -20.98
CA HIS A 347 24.54 -4.10 -20.68
C HIS A 347 24.51 -5.00 -21.90
N GLU A 348 25.60 -5.69 -22.14
CA GLU A 348 25.67 -6.80 -23.10
C GLU A 348 25.45 -8.11 -22.34
N ILE A 349 24.43 -8.86 -22.75
CA ILE A 349 24.06 -10.12 -22.09
C ILE A 349 23.77 -11.25 -23.07
N SER A 350 23.76 -12.46 -22.54
CA SER A 350 23.09 -13.59 -23.18
C SER A 350 22.08 -14.20 -22.21
N THR A 351 20.82 -14.18 -22.57
CA THR A 351 19.76 -14.85 -21.81
C THR A 351 19.87 -16.37 -21.84
N LEU A 352 20.64 -16.92 -22.80
CA LEU A 352 20.89 -18.36 -22.93
C LEU A 352 22.02 -18.81 -22.01
N THR A 353 23.20 -18.16 -22.11
CA THR A 353 24.42 -18.54 -21.35
C THR A 353 24.54 -17.85 -20.01
N LYS A 354 23.67 -16.86 -19.72
CA LYS A 354 23.71 -15.98 -18.55
C LYS A 354 24.94 -15.08 -18.47
N PHE A 355 25.65 -14.88 -19.59
CA PHE A 355 26.74 -13.90 -19.66
C PHE A 355 26.20 -12.50 -19.33
N GLY A 356 26.97 -11.70 -18.58
CA GLY A 356 26.62 -10.32 -18.20
C GLY A 356 25.46 -10.17 -17.19
N TYR A 357 24.73 -11.24 -16.89
CA TYR A 357 23.52 -11.19 -16.04
C TYR A 357 23.80 -10.76 -14.58
N LYS A 358 24.92 -11.22 -13.99
CA LYS A 358 25.27 -10.86 -12.60
C LYS A 358 25.47 -9.35 -12.46
N LYS A 359 26.23 -8.73 -13.38
CA LYS A 359 26.48 -7.30 -13.38
C LYS A 359 25.20 -6.49 -13.57
N LEU A 360 24.34 -6.91 -14.50
CA LEU A 360 23.02 -6.27 -14.70
C LEU A 360 22.19 -6.26 -13.43
N ILE A 361 22.14 -7.38 -12.70
CA ILE A 361 21.37 -7.45 -11.44
C ILE A 361 22.00 -6.58 -10.36
N GLU A 362 23.31 -6.50 -10.29
CA GLU A 362 24.01 -5.61 -9.35
C GLU A 362 23.69 -4.15 -9.62
N ASP A 363 23.73 -3.74 -10.87
CA ASP A 363 23.38 -2.37 -11.26
C ASP A 363 21.88 -2.07 -11.02
N LEU A 364 20.98 -3.03 -11.26
CA LEU A 364 19.57 -2.89 -10.89
C LEU A 364 19.39 -2.71 -9.37
N LYS A 365 20.15 -3.45 -8.55
CA LYS A 365 20.14 -3.28 -7.10
C LYS A 365 20.63 -1.87 -6.71
N ASN A 366 21.75 -1.41 -7.28
CA ASN A 366 22.28 -0.08 -6.99
C ASN A 366 21.28 1.03 -7.34
N ILE A 367 20.54 0.88 -8.45
CA ILE A 367 19.47 1.81 -8.84
C ILE A 367 18.35 1.81 -7.78
N LEU A 368 17.93 0.62 -7.30
CA LEU A 368 16.91 0.51 -6.27
C LEU A 368 17.40 1.07 -4.94
N ASP A 369 18.62 0.74 -4.53
CA ASP A 369 19.21 1.19 -3.27
C ASP A 369 19.36 2.72 -3.26
N SER A 370 19.80 3.35 -4.37
CA SER A 370 19.93 4.82 -4.46
C SER A 370 18.60 5.57 -4.33
N LEU A 371 17.49 4.94 -4.70
CA LEU A 371 16.16 5.51 -4.48
C LEU A 371 15.75 5.45 -3.00
N TYR A 372 16.37 4.56 -2.22
CA TYR A 372 16.00 4.29 -0.84
C TYR A 372 16.97 4.92 0.17
N GLU A 373 18.17 5.34 -0.23
CA GLU A 373 19.13 6.04 0.65
C GLU A 373 18.54 7.29 1.32
N HIS A 374 17.48 7.86 0.75
CA HIS A 374 16.71 8.97 1.30
C HIS A 374 15.38 8.52 1.94
N GLY A 375 15.08 7.22 1.97
CA GLY A 375 13.74 6.67 2.25
C GLY A 375 13.59 5.90 3.55
N ASP A 376 14.64 5.77 4.35
CA ASP A 376 14.56 5.02 5.62
C ASP A 376 13.54 5.63 6.62
N ASP A 377 13.20 6.92 6.48
CA ASP A 377 12.25 7.64 7.33
C ASP A 377 10.93 8.03 6.62
N THR A 378 10.66 7.47 5.43
CA THR A 378 9.45 7.83 4.67
C THR A 378 8.16 7.38 5.35
N LEU A 379 7.40 8.36 5.81
CA LEU A 379 6.08 8.18 6.43
C LEU A 379 4.92 8.38 5.44
N ILE A 380 5.22 8.55 4.14
CA ILE A 380 4.23 8.73 3.08
C ILE A 380 4.26 7.51 2.16
N SER A 381 3.29 6.59 2.34
CA SER A 381 3.15 5.41 1.48
C SER A 381 2.05 5.53 0.43
N ARG A 382 1.23 6.60 0.50
CA ARG A 382 0.07 6.79 -0.36
C ARG A 382 0.04 8.19 -0.97
N SER A 383 -0.33 8.29 -2.24
CA SER A 383 -0.51 9.57 -2.94
C SER A 383 -1.56 10.49 -2.26
N ARG A 384 -2.55 9.90 -1.57
CA ARG A 384 -3.53 10.63 -0.77
C ARG A 384 -2.85 11.42 0.36
N HIS A 385 -1.97 10.77 1.13
CA HIS A 385 -1.22 11.43 2.22
C HIS A 385 -0.36 12.56 1.68
N ARG A 386 0.39 12.30 0.59
CA ARG A 386 1.21 13.31 -0.07
C ARG A 386 0.39 14.52 -0.49
N THR A 387 -0.75 14.29 -1.16
CA THR A 387 -1.63 15.36 -1.62
C THR A 387 -2.13 16.21 -0.46
N LEU A 388 -2.55 15.60 0.63
CA LEU A 388 -3.04 16.30 1.82
C LEU A 388 -1.92 17.07 2.53
N LEU A 389 -0.71 16.50 2.65
CA LEU A 389 0.46 17.18 3.24
C LEU A 389 0.93 18.36 2.38
N VAL A 390 0.90 18.25 1.05
CA VAL A 390 1.20 19.38 0.15
C VAL A 390 0.23 20.51 0.36
N LYS A 391 -1.07 20.22 0.47
CA LYS A 391 -2.11 21.22 0.77
C LYS A 391 -1.88 21.83 2.16
N THR A 392 -1.65 21.01 3.18
CA THR A 392 -1.32 21.47 4.54
C THR A 392 -0.14 22.43 4.53
N SER A 393 1.01 22.03 3.95
CA SER A 393 2.21 22.87 3.83
C SER A 393 1.94 24.20 3.14
N LYS A 394 1.09 24.21 2.10
CA LYS A 394 0.69 25.44 1.40
C LYS A 394 -0.03 26.41 2.34
N HIS A 395 -1.00 25.92 3.12
CA HIS A 395 -1.77 26.77 4.02
C HIS A 395 -0.94 27.24 5.23
N LEU A 396 -0.04 26.42 5.77
CA LEU A 396 0.90 26.85 6.81
C LEU A 396 1.85 27.93 6.30
N LYS A 397 2.36 27.82 5.07
CA LYS A 397 3.17 28.87 4.42
C LYS A 397 2.39 30.16 4.17
N ASN A 398 1.09 30.07 3.83
CA ASN A 398 0.23 31.23 3.71
C ASN A 398 0.04 31.90 5.07
N TYR A 399 -0.26 31.14 6.12
CA TYR A 399 -0.32 31.64 7.49
C TYR A 399 0.93 32.47 7.83
N LEU A 400 2.13 31.91 7.65
CA LEU A 400 3.39 32.59 7.96
C LEU A 400 3.63 33.89 7.17
N LYS A 401 3.00 34.05 6.01
CA LYS A 401 3.06 35.30 5.24
C LYS A 401 2.08 36.35 5.76
N ILE A 402 0.92 35.91 6.22
CA ILE A 402 -0.18 36.80 6.63
C ILE A 402 -0.03 37.18 8.11
N SER A 403 0.55 36.31 8.93
CA SER A 403 0.69 36.54 10.39
C SER A 403 1.42 37.83 10.75
N GLN A 404 2.26 38.34 9.84
CA GLN A 404 2.93 39.63 9.97
C GLN A 404 2.06 40.83 9.64
N SER A 405 0.89 40.64 9.01
CA SER A 405 -0.11 41.65 8.77
C SER A 405 -1.24 41.50 9.79
N ALA A 406 -1.85 42.58 10.25
CA ALA A 406 -2.87 42.55 11.32
C ALA A 406 -4.19 41.81 10.92
N GLU A 407 -4.15 40.85 9.96
CA GLU A 407 -5.31 40.13 9.45
C GLU A 407 -5.53 38.78 10.17
N ILE A 408 -5.84 38.84 11.48
CA ILE A 408 -5.94 37.65 12.35
C ILE A 408 -7.02 36.65 11.84
N GLU A 409 -8.15 37.15 11.33
CA GLU A 409 -9.22 36.30 10.78
C GLU A 409 -8.74 35.41 9.63
N LYS A 410 -7.94 35.99 8.71
CA LYS A 410 -7.36 35.21 7.60
C LYS A 410 -6.33 34.19 8.10
N THR A 411 -5.57 34.52 9.13
CA THR A 411 -4.61 33.57 9.70
C THR A 411 -5.32 32.39 10.37
N ALA A 412 -6.43 32.62 11.09
CA ALA A 412 -7.24 31.57 11.68
C ALA A 412 -7.86 30.65 10.62
N GLU A 413 -8.33 31.21 9.48
CA GLU A 413 -8.88 30.45 8.37
C GLU A 413 -7.84 29.56 7.69
N GLU A 414 -6.62 30.04 7.45
CA GLU A 414 -5.52 29.22 6.90
C GLU A 414 -5.18 28.04 7.82
N LEU A 415 -5.16 28.23 9.13
CA LEU A 415 -4.95 27.15 10.11
C LEU A 415 -6.13 26.18 10.16
N ARG A 416 -7.37 26.67 10.05
CA ARG A 416 -8.55 25.81 9.96
C ARG A 416 -8.47 24.86 8.78
N ILE A 417 -8.11 25.37 7.61
CA ILE A 417 -7.97 24.56 6.39
C ILE A 417 -6.81 23.56 6.53
N ALA A 418 -5.66 24.00 7.06
CA ALA A 418 -4.50 23.13 7.30
C ALA A 418 -4.83 21.99 8.26
N SER A 419 -5.51 22.28 9.39
CA SER A 419 -5.90 21.26 10.37
C SER A 419 -6.91 20.26 9.81
N ASN A 420 -7.81 20.70 8.90
CA ASN A 420 -8.77 19.83 8.24
C ASN A 420 -8.06 18.81 7.34
N TYR A 421 -7.06 19.21 6.55
CA TYR A 421 -6.30 18.28 5.72
C TYR A 421 -5.53 17.23 6.54
N LEU A 422 -4.96 17.63 7.70
CA LEU A 422 -4.36 16.65 8.63
C LEU A 422 -5.43 15.73 9.23
N SER A 423 -6.62 16.26 9.55
CA SER A 423 -7.74 15.47 10.04
C SER A 423 -8.24 14.44 9.02
N GLU A 424 -8.18 14.74 7.73
CA GLU A 424 -8.47 13.79 6.66
C GLU A 424 -7.45 12.64 6.58
N ILE A 425 -6.16 12.89 6.88
CA ILE A 425 -5.12 11.84 6.90
C ILE A 425 -5.47 10.79 7.96
N VAL A 426 -5.79 11.23 9.18
CA VAL A 426 -6.07 10.35 10.31
C VAL A 426 -7.53 9.87 10.39
N GLY A 427 -8.43 10.46 9.58
CA GLY A 427 -9.80 9.97 9.43
C GLY A 427 -10.85 10.62 10.32
N PHE A 428 -10.63 11.84 10.81
CA PHE A 428 -11.65 12.58 11.59
C PHE A 428 -12.69 13.29 10.73
N ILE A 429 -12.38 13.63 9.48
CA ILE A 429 -13.24 14.41 8.59
C ILE A 429 -13.15 13.85 7.16
N GLY A 430 -14.26 13.87 6.42
CA GLY A 430 -14.28 13.67 4.96
C GLY A 430 -13.91 12.28 4.45
N VAL A 431 -14.11 11.23 5.25
CA VAL A 431 -13.54 9.89 4.96
C VAL A 431 -14.52 8.88 4.37
N GLU A 432 -15.79 9.17 4.21
CA GLU A 432 -16.82 8.19 3.81
C GLU A 432 -16.49 7.49 2.48
N GLU A 433 -16.09 8.25 1.45
CA GLU A 433 -15.69 7.66 0.15
C GLU A 433 -14.38 6.87 0.24
N VAL A 434 -13.46 7.29 1.12
CA VAL A 434 -12.14 6.67 1.30
C VAL A 434 -12.27 5.36 2.05
N LEU A 435 -13.14 5.29 3.07
CA LEU A 435 -13.40 4.07 3.85
C LEU A 435 -13.80 2.89 2.97
N GLY A 436 -14.72 3.12 2.01
CA GLY A 436 -15.17 2.08 1.10
C GLY A 436 -14.07 1.48 0.23
N ARG A 437 -13.02 2.24 -0.09
CA ARG A 437 -11.87 1.77 -0.87
C ARG A 437 -10.86 1.05 0.00
N ILE A 438 -10.50 1.63 1.15
CA ILE A 438 -9.49 1.06 2.05
C ILE A 438 -9.92 -0.31 2.56
N PHE A 439 -11.19 -0.45 3.00
CA PHE A 439 -11.65 -1.72 3.57
C PHE A 439 -11.86 -2.83 2.52
N LYS A 440 -11.99 -2.49 1.23
CA LYS A 440 -11.99 -3.49 0.15
C LYS A 440 -10.63 -4.18 -0.05
N ASP A 441 -9.55 -3.53 0.33
CA ASP A 441 -8.19 -4.10 0.23
C ASP A 441 -7.90 -5.12 1.35
N PHE A 442 -8.81 -5.27 2.33
CA PHE A 442 -8.70 -6.25 3.39
C PHE A 442 -9.33 -7.60 2.99
N CYS A 443 -8.84 -8.65 3.62
CA CYS A 443 -9.50 -9.96 3.55
C CYS A 443 -10.80 -9.96 4.37
N VAL A 444 -11.76 -10.83 4.00
CA VAL A 444 -12.91 -11.16 4.83
C VAL A 444 -12.40 -11.75 6.15
N GLY A 445 -12.91 -11.26 7.28
CA GLY A 445 -12.47 -11.72 8.62
C GLY A 445 -11.41 -10.81 9.27
N LYS A 446 -11.10 -9.68 8.62
CA LYS A 446 -10.23 -8.61 9.18
C LYS A 446 -10.88 -7.25 9.19
#